data_7f3bbceb679a095aa7c12b7f755af6de
#
_entry.id   7f3bbceb679a095aa7c12b7f755af6de
#
_cell.length_a   1.000
_cell.length_b   1.000
_cell.length_c   1.000
_cell.angle_alpha   90.00
_cell.angle_beta   90.00
_cell.angle_gamma   90.00
#
_symmetry.space_group_name_H-M   'P 1'
#
loop_
_entity.id
_entity.type
_entity.pdbx_description
1 polymer ?
#
loop_
_entity_poly.entity_id
_entity_poly.type
_entity_poly.pdbx_seq_one_letter_code
_entity_poly.pdbx_strand_id
1 'polypeptide(L)'
;MGDGHIDGFGILEIAVDLAKKGEEFVMATVVWRDAPSSGKQGARAIITAAGKVFGFIGGACAEPVLLREASEALAKREPRLLLLGPGDDQDQYGGHVPNGMTVVPISCQSDGALQIFIEPILSVPHLVVIGRSPMAHTLMQLAQSLDWRVELVDGSDFASTSANHKSIVVVATQGHGDEEVLETALAINPVYIGVVGSKKRGEHLLGYLKDRGFTQEKLQR
;
A
#
# COMPACT_ATOMS: atom_id res chain seq x y z
N MET A 1 16.59 19.54 8.08
CA MET A 1 15.74 19.96 6.97
C MET A 1 14.33 20.01 7.51
N GLY A 2 13.72 21.19 7.51
CA GLY A 2 12.58 21.53 8.35
C GLY A 2 11.37 20.63 8.11
N ASP A 3 10.79 20.16 9.21
CA ASP A 3 9.46 19.62 9.29
C ASP A 3 8.46 20.76 9.02
N GLY A 4 8.28 21.05 7.73
CA GLY A 4 7.22 21.96 7.29
C GLY A 4 5.88 21.36 7.72
N HIS A 5 5.08 22.13 8.41
CA HIS A 5 3.71 21.80 8.74
C HIS A 5 2.98 21.47 7.42
N ILE A 6 2.85 20.16 7.11
CA ILE A 6 2.16 19.69 5.93
C ILE A 6 0.66 19.91 6.19
N ASP A 7 0.04 20.76 5.39
CA ASP A 7 -1.40 21.01 5.48
C ASP A 7 -2.22 19.80 5.02
N GLY A 8 -3.53 19.85 5.21
CA GLY A 8 -4.42 18.76 4.85
C GLY A 8 -4.37 18.38 3.36
N PHE A 9 -3.98 19.31 2.49
CA PHE A 9 -3.85 19.08 1.05
C PHE A 9 -2.56 18.27 0.75
N GLY A 10 -1.43 18.67 1.33
CA GLY A 10 -0.17 17.97 1.18
C GLY A 10 -0.21 16.52 1.69
N ILE A 11 -1.00 16.23 2.73
CA ILE A 11 -1.24 14.86 3.20
C ILE A 11 -1.94 14.02 2.13
N LEU A 12 -2.93 14.57 1.43
CA LEU A 12 -3.63 13.84 0.36
C LEU A 12 -2.72 13.60 -0.86
N GLU A 13 -1.86 14.55 -1.21
CA GLU A 13 -0.88 14.38 -2.29
C GLU A 13 0.09 13.24 -1.97
N ILE A 14 0.63 13.19 -0.74
CA ILE A 14 1.49 12.09 -0.28
C ILE A 14 0.74 10.75 -0.33
N ALA A 15 -0.52 10.71 0.13
CA ALA A 15 -1.35 9.51 0.07
C ALA A 15 -1.51 8.98 -1.36
N VAL A 16 -1.79 9.87 -2.32
CA VAL A 16 -1.93 9.54 -3.74
C VAL A 16 -0.61 9.01 -4.30
N ASP A 17 0.51 9.63 -3.96
CA ASP A 17 1.84 9.20 -4.44
C ASP A 17 2.22 7.81 -3.90
N LEU A 18 1.95 7.54 -2.63
CA LEU A 18 2.18 6.22 -2.03
C LEU A 18 1.26 5.17 -2.67
N ALA A 19 -0.02 5.48 -2.84
CA ALA A 19 -0.99 4.59 -3.47
C ALA A 19 -0.61 4.26 -4.93
N LYS A 20 -0.14 5.25 -5.72
CA LYS A 20 0.36 5.02 -7.08
C LYS A 20 1.58 4.10 -7.12
N LYS A 21 2.44 4.14 -6.11
CA LYS A 21 3.60 3.25 -5.97
C LYS A 21 3.23 1.87 -5.43
N GLY A 22 1.95 1.64 -5.06
CA GLY A 22 1.50 0.41 -4.40
C GLY A 22 2.09 0.26 -3.00
N GLU A 23 2.48 1.35 -2.34
CA GLU A 23 2.96 1.33 -0.96
C GLU A 23 1.78 1.34 0.01
N GLU A 24 1.80 0.41 0.96
CA GLU A 24 0.82 0.37 2.04
C GLU A 24 1.22 1.37 3.13
N PHE A 25 0.22 2.07 3.67
CA PHE A 25 0.41 3.05 4.72
C PHE A 25 -0.85 3.15 5.59
N VAL A 26 -0.73 3.81 6.70
CA VAL A 26 -1.85 4.17 7.56
C VAL A 26 -2.18 5.65 7.38
N MET A 27 -3.45 5.97 7.26
CA MET A 27 -3.96 7.31 7.46
C MET A 27 -4.55 7.40 8.87
N ALA A 28 -3.95 8.23 9.71
CA ALA A 28 -4.44 8.51 11.04
C ALA A 28 -5.15 9.87 11.07
N THR A 29 -6.32 9.95 11.70
CA THR A 29 -7.13 11.17 11.77
C THR A 29 -7.60 11.40 13.20
N VAL A 30 -7.38 12.61 13.74
CA VAL A 30 -7.97 13.03 15.03
C VAL A 30 -9.44 13.29 14.83
N VAL A 31 -10.30 12.44 15.37
CA VAL A 31 -11.75 12.54 15.23
C VAL A 31 -12.40 13.32 16.39
N TRP A 32 -11.76 13.32 17.56
CA TRP A 32 -12.19 14.06 18.73
C TRP A 32 -11.01 14.43 19.61
N ARG A 33 -11.15 15.50 20.38
CA ARG A 33 -10.15 15.92 21.38
C ARG A 33 -10.80 16.49 22.62
N ASP A 34 -10.15 16.29 23.75
CA ASP A 34 -10.36 17.06 24.98
C ASP A 34 -9.13 17.93 25.26
N ALA A 35 -9.37 19.17 25.69
CA ALA A 35 -8.32 20.12 25.99
C ALA A 35 -7.82 19.95 27.43
N PRO A 36 -6.54 20.24 27.72
CA PRO A 36 -5.53 20.72 26.77
C PRO A 36 -4.82 19.60 26.03
N SER A 37 -4.87 19.60 24.70
CA SER A 37 -4.10 18.68 23.88
C SER A 37 -3.50 19.41 22.68
N SER A 38 -2.31 18.97 22.23
CA SER A 38 -1.62 19.55 21.07
C SER A 38 -2.22 19.13 19.72
N GLY A 39 -2.99 18.03 19.70
CA GLY A 39 -3.71 17.58 18.51
C GLY A 39 -4.91 18.48 18.21
N LYS A 40 -5.20 18.71 16.94
CA LYS A 40 -6.39 19.44 16.50
C LYS A 40 -7.37 18.45 15.86
N GLN A 41 -8.67 18.60 16.15
CA GLN A 41 -9.69 17.79 15.48
C GLN A 41 -9.62 17.99 13.95
N GLY A 42 -9.65 16.90 13.19
CA GLY A 42 -9.44 16.88 11.74
C GLY A 42 -7.97 16.86 11.31
N ALA A 43 -7.01 16.96 12.25
CA ALA A 43 -5.59 16.79 11.93
C ALA A 43 -5.34 15.35 11.41
N ARG A 44 -4.45 15.25 10.42
CA ARG A 44 -4.11 13.97 9.78
C ARG A 44 -2.61 13.73 9.74
N ALA A 45 -2.23 12.47 9.77
CA ALA A 45 -0.89 12.01 9.45
C ALA A 45 -0.92 10.73 8.63
N ILE A 46 0.12 10.53 7.83
CA ILE A 46 0.41 9.28 7.14
C ILE A 46 1.57 8.61 7.86
N ILE A 47 1.42 7.32 8.12
CA ILE A 47 2.46 6.48 8.71
C ILE A 47 2.74 5.35 7.74
N THR A 48 3.95 5.30 7.17
CA THR A 48 4.34 4.25 6.24
C THR A 48 4.67 2.96 6.97
N ALA A 49 4.71 1.82 6.26
CA ALA A 49 5.15 0.54 6.80
C ALA A 49 6.59 0.57 7.37
N ALA A 50 7.44 1.49 6.89
CA ALA A 50 8.78 1.73 7.41
C ALA A 50 8.81 2.65 8.65
N GLY A 51 7.65 3.07 9.18
CA GLY A 51 7.54 3.93 10.34
C GLY A 51 7.82 5.42 10.07
N LYS A 52 7.90 5.85 8.80
CA LYS A 52 8.04 7.27 8.48
C LYS A 52 6.70 7.98 8.63
N VAL A 53 6.69 9.11 9.34
CA VAL A 53 5.50 9.92 9.62
C VAL A 53 5.51 11.18 8.76
N PHE A 54 4.37 11.51 8.17
CA PHE A 54 4.11 12.77 7.48
C PHE A 54 2.87 13.42 8.09
N GLY A 55 2.92 14.70 8.37
CA GLY A 55 1.86 15.44 9.05
C GLY A 55 2.02 15.42 10.57
N PHE A 56 0.96 15.81 11.29
CA PHE A 56 0.99 15.96 12.74
C PHE A 56 -0.39 15.64 13.35
N ILE A 57 -0.41 14.77 14.36
CA ILE A 57 -1.64 14.37 15.07
C ILE A 57 -1.62 14.80 16.52
N GLY A 58 -0.43 14.88 17.13
CA GLY A 58 -0.27 15.19 18.55
C GLY A 58 1.20 15.27 18.94
N GLY A 59 1.47 15.63 20.19
CA GLY A 59 2.82 15.77 20.72
C GLY A 59 3.58 14.43 20.84
N ALA A 60 4.82 14.53 21.33
CA ALA A 60 5.77 13.42 21.47
C ALA A 60 5.24 12.21 22.26
N CYS A 61 4.25 12.39 23.14
CA CYS A 61 3.64 11.29 23.90
C CYS A 61 2.75 10.38 23.04
N ALA A 62 2.11 10.93 22.00
CA ALA A 62 1.21 10.18 21.13
C ALA A 62 1.95 9.41 20.02
N GLU A 63 3.09 9.92 19.54
CA GLU A 63 3.80 9.39 18.38
C GLU A 63 4.23 7.91 18.54
N PRO A 64 4.84 7.47 19.65
CA PRO A 64 5.23 6.05 19.82
C PRO A 64 4.02 5.11 19.81
N VAL A 65 2.90 5.54 20.39
CA VAL A 65 1.65 4.78 20.38
C VAL A 65 1.11 4.67 18.97
N LEU A 66 1.08 5.77 18.23
CA LEU A 66 0.62 5.80 16.84
C LEU A 66 1.45 4.89 15.93
N LEU A 67 2.76 4.88 16.08
CA LEU A 67 3.65 4.01 15.30
C LEU A 67 3.34 2.52 15.55
N ARG A 68 3.18 2.14 16.83
CA ARG A 68 2.83 0.78 17.20
C ARG A 68 1.48 0.37 16.64
N GLU A 69 0.44 1.18 16.86
CA GLU A 69 -0.91 0.89 16.44
C GLU A 69 -1.08 0.91 14.91
N ALA A 70 -0.33 1.77 14.21
CA ALA A 70 -0.25 1.78 12.75
C ALA A 70 0.37 0.48 12.22
N SER A 71 1.46 0.01 12.82
CA SER A 71 2.09 -1.27 12.46
C SER A 71 1.12 -2.44 12.65
N GLU A 72 0.36 -2.46 13.76
CA GLU A 72 -0.65 -3.50 14.00
C GLU A 72 -1.83 -3.42 13.01
N ALA A 73 -2.29 -2.21 12.69
CA ALA A 73 -3.37 -2.02 11.72
C ALA A 73 -2.99 -2.55 10.32
N LEU A 74 -1.74 -2.28 9.89
CA LEU A 74 -1.21 -2.83 8.62
C LEU A 74 -1.09 -4.36 8.68
N ALA A 75 -0.57 -4.91 9.79
CA ALA A 75 -0.37 -6.35 9.93
C ALA A 75 -1.70 -7.13 9.95
N LYS A 76 -2.71 -6.58 10.64
CA LYS A 76 -4.05 -7.19 10.75
C LYS A 76 -4.96 -6.83 9.58
N ARG A 77 -4.58 -5.83 8.77
CA ARG A 77 -5.38 -5.27 7.68
C ARG A 77 -6.75 -4.76 8.13
N GLU A 78 -6.83 -4.22 9.35
CA GLU A 78 -8.06 -3.78 9.99
C GLU A 78 -7.91 -2.36 10.54
N PRO A 79 -8.94 -1.50 10.42
CA PRO A 79 -8.92 -0.18 11.03
C PRO A 79 -9.00 -0.28 12.55
N ARG A 80 -8.53 0.77 13.22
CA ARG A 80 -8.53 0.86 14.69
C ARG A 80 -9.02 2.24 15.13
N LEU A 81 -9.74 2.26 16.25
CA LEU A 81 -10.13 3.48 16.91
C LEU A 81 -9.43 3.54 18.28
N LEU A 82 -8.62 4.57 18.49
CA LEU A 82 -7.85 4.76 19.71
C LEU A 82 -8.41 5.90 20.54
N LEU A 83 -8.38 5.75 21.85
CA LEU A 83 -8.53 6.82 22.82
C LEU A 83 -7.22 6.94 23.61
N LEU A 84 -6.51 8.03 23.41
CA LEU A 84 -5.28 8.40 24.11
C LEU A 84 -5.61 9.42 25.18
N GLY A 85 -5.31 9.13 26.45
CA GLY A 85 -5.60 10.05 27.55
C GLY A 85 -4.92 9.67 28.84
N PRO A 86 -5.01 10.54 29.88
CA PRO A 86 -4.46 10.24 31.18
C PRO A 86 -5.30 9.15 31.89
N GLY A 87 -4.62 8.10 32.36
CA GLY A 87 -5.18 7.09 33.27
C GLY A 87 -5.96 5.95 32.60
N ASP A 88 -6.19 4.91 33.41
CA ASP A 88 -6.95 3.71 33.04
C ASP A 88 -8.47 3.88 33.26
N ASP A 89 -8.90 5.04 33.80
CA ASP A 89 -10.29 5.24 34.22
C ASP A 89 -11.20 5.50 33.01
N GLN A 90 -11.87 4.46 32.57
CA GLN A 90 -12.95 4.53 31.56
C GLN A 90 -14.07 5.51 31.98
N ASP A 91 -14.23 5.75 33.28
CA ASP A 91 -15.23 6.66 33.85
C ASP A 91 -14.97 8.14 33.56
N GLN A 92 -13.69 8.54 33.33
CA GLN A 92 -13.34 9.91 32.97
C GLN A 92 -13.89 10.36 31.61
N TYR A 93 -14.19 9.41 30.73
CA TYR A 93 -14.69 9.69 29.37
C TYR A 93 -16.20 9.39 29.22
N GLY A 94 -16.96 9.48 30.31
CA GLY A 94 -18.41 9.28 30.28
C GLY A 94 -18.85 7.83 30.45
N GLY A 95 -18.01 6.98 31.03
CA GLY A 95 -18.40 5.66 31.50
C GLY A 95 -18.69 4.60 30.44
N HIS A 96 -18.49 4.92 29.15
CA HIS A 96 -18.74 3.95 28.08
C HIS A 96 -17.72 4.06 26.96
N VAL A 97 -16.74 3.14 26.97
CA VAL A 97 -15.85 2.95 25.82
C VAL A 97 -16.59 2.10 24.80
N PRO A 98 -16.85 2.61 23.58
CA PRO A 98 -17.51 1.82 22.55
C PRO A 98 -16.77 0.52 22.23
N ASN A 99 -17.51 -0.54 21.94
CA ASN A 99 -16.91 -1.79 21.49
C ASN A 99 -16.03 -1.54 20.25
N GLY A 100 -14.80 -2.06 20.27
CA GLY A 100 -13.84 -1.88 19.18
C GLY A 100 -12.90 -0.68 19.34
N MET A 101 -13.02 0.11 20.42
CA MET A 101 -12.07 1.17 20.74
C MET A 101 -10.95 0.64 21.65
N THR A 102 -9.73 0.99 21.35
CA THR A 102 -8.55 0.70 22.18
C THR A 102 -8.21 1.92 23.02
N VAL A 103 -8.28 1.80 24.35
CA VAL A 103 -7.83 2.85 25.28
C VAL A 103 -6.35 2.64 25.55
N VAL A 104 -5.57 3.69 25.35
CA VAL A 104 -4.12 3.68 25.62
C VAL A 104 -3.81 4.82 26.58
N PRO A 105 -3.44 4.49 27.84
CA PRO A 105 -3.02 5.51 28.78
C PRO A 105 -1.72 6.17 28.31
N ILE A 106 -1.70 7.49 28.30
CA ILE A 106 -0.52 8.28 28.01
C ILE A 106 -0.22 9.21 29.18
N SER A 107 1.01 9.15 29.69
CA SER A 107 1.49 10.08 30.71
C SER A 107 1.90 11.38 30.04
N CYS A 108 0.94 12.26 29.80
CA CYS A 108 1.19 13.61 29.28
C CYS A 108 1.12 14.63 30.42
N GLN A 109 1.97 15.66 30.40
CA GLN A 109 1.85 16.81 31.34
C GLN A 109 0.57 17.63 31.09
N SER A 110 -0.06 17.44 29.93
CA SER A 110 -1.37 18.01 29.63
C SER A 110 -2.41 16.91 29.85
N ASP A 111 -3.32 17.08 30.77
CA ASP A 111 -4.40 16.11 31.09
C ASP A 111 -5.45 15.98 29.96
N GLY A 112 -5.10 16.28 28.74
CA GLY A 112 -5.99 16.22 27.58
C GLY A 112 -6.06 14.82 26.95
N ALA A 113 -7.13 14.58 26.18
CA ALA A 113 -7.33 13.34 25.46
C ALA A 113 -7.51 13.53 23.96
N LEU A 114 -7.19 12.48 23.20
CA LEU A 114 -7.34 12.42 21.76
C LEU A 114 -8.02 11.11 21.35
N GLN A 115 -9.03 11.21 20.50
CA GLN A 115 -9.57 10.05 19.80
C GLN A 115 -9.06 10.07 18.36
N ILE A 116 -8.42 8.96 17.97
CA ILE A 116 -7.73 8.86 16.68
C ILE A 116 -8.24 7.64 15.93
N PHE A 117 -8.73 7.86 14.72
CA PHE A 117 -9.04 6.79 13.79
C PHE A 117 -7.81 6.46 12.96
N ILE A 118 -7.41 5.20 12.98
CA ILE A 118 -6.28 4.62 12.25
C ILE A 118 -6.83 3.75 11.13
N GLU A 119 -6.63 4.17 9.91
CA GLU A 119 -7.13 3.51 8.70
C GLU A 119 -5.96 2.95 7.89
N PRO A 120 -5.81 1.61 7.77
CA PRO A 120 -4.80 1.04 6.89
C PRO A 120 -5.25 1.19 5.43
N ILE A 121 -4.43 1.86 4.63
CA ILE A 121 -4.60 1.96 3.18
C ILE A 121 -3.74 0.87 2.56
N LEU A 122 -4.41 -0.16 2.07
CA LEU A 122 -3.79 -1.36 1.57
C LEU A 122 -3.61 -1.27 0.07
N SER A 123 -2.51 -1.84 -0.45
CA SER A 123 -2.30 -1.93 -1.88
C SER A 123 -3.27 -2.94 -2.50
N VAL A 124 -3.92 -2.53 -3.58
CA VAL A 124 -4.64 -3.48 -4.43
C VAL A 124 -3.65 -4.19 -5.35
N PRO A 125 -3.87 -5.47 -5.70
CA PRO A 125 -3.03 -6.16 -6.67
C PRO A 125 -2.98 -5.39 -8.00
N HIS A 126 -1.79 -5.27 -8.58
CA HIS A 126 -1.58 -4.63 -9.86
C HIS A 126 -1.24 -5.67 -10.92
N LEU A 127 -2.12 -5.84 -11.90
CA LEU A 127 -1.97 -6.76 -13.02
C LEU A 127 -1.64 -5.98 -14.30
N VAL A 128 -0.54 -6.32 -14.94
CA VAL A 128 -0.20 -5.83 -16.27
C VAL A 128 -0.33 -7.00 -17.25
N VAL A 129 -1.27 -6.89 -18.17
CA VAL A 129 -1.48 -7.88 -19.24
C VAL A 129 -0.92 -7.33 -20.53
N ILE A 130 -0.05 -8.09 -21.16
CA ILE A 130 0.63 -7.69 -22.39
C ILE A 130 0.12 -8.54 -23.55
N GLY A 131 -0.53 -7.90 -24.51
CA GLY A 131 -1.07 -8.53 -25.71
C GLY A 131 -2.50 -8.10 -26.04
N ARG A 132 -2.97 -8.48 -27.24
CA ARG A 132 -4.29 -8.14 -27.79
C ARG A 132 -5.20 -9.37 -27.95
N SER A 133 -4.83 -10.50 -27.36
CA SER A 133 -5.61 -11.73 -27.51
C SER A 133 -6.98 -11.63 -26.80
N PRO A 134 -8.01 -12.38 -27.24
CA PRO A 134 -9.27 -12.48 -26.51
C PRO A 134 -9.06 -12.89 -25.05
N MET A 135 -8.07 -13.75 -24.77
CA MET A 135 -7.72 -14.15 -23.40
C MET A 135 -7.15 -12.99 -22.60
N ALA A 136 -6.31 -12.12 -23.19
CA ALA A 136 -5.78 -10.93 -22.51
C ALA A 136 -6.94 -10.02 -22.06
N HIS A 137 -7.93 -9.79 -22.91
CA HIS A 137 -9.13 -9.01 -22.59
C HIS A 137 -9.98 -9.67 -21.50
N THR A 138 -10.18 -10.99 -21.59
CA THR A 138 -10.94 -11.73 -20.57
C THR A 138 -10.24 -11.66 -19.20
N LEU A 139 -8.91 -11.82 -19.17
CA LEU A 139 -8.12 -11.73 -17.93
C LEU A 139 -8.22 -10.32 -17.33
N MET A 140 -8.13 -9.28 -18.16
CA MET A 140 -8.35 -7.89 -17.72
C MET A 140 -9.73 -7.72 -17.07
N GLN A 141 -10.79 -8.19 -17.72
CA GLN A 141 -12.16 -8.05 -17.20
C GLN A 141 -12.35 -8.80 -15.88
N LEU A 142 -11.81 -10.01 -15.75
CA LEU A 142 -11.86 -10.79 -14.51
C LEU A 142 -11.14 -10.07 -13.37
N ALA A 143 -9.94 -9.54 -13.61
CA ALA A 143 -9.19 -8.83 -12.59
C ALA A 143 -9.89 -7.52 -12.18
N GLN A 144 -10.48 -6.79 -13.14
CA GLN A 144 -11.29 -5.59 -12.85
C GLN A 144 -12.51 -5.92 -11.98
N SER A 145 -13.17 -7.07 -12.21
CA SER A 145 -14.31 -7.50 -11.37
C SER A 145 -13.92 -7.87 -9.94
N LEU A 146 -12.62 -8.03 -9.67
CA LEU A 146 -12.04 -8.25 -8.35
C LEU A 146 -11.44 -6.96 -7.75
N ASP A 147 -11.76 -5.80 -8.33
CA ASP A 147 -11.23 -4.48 -7.93
C ASP A 147 -9.69 -4.39 -8.01
N TRP A 148 -9.05 -5.20 -8.87
CA TRP A 148 -7.62 -5.10 -9.12
C TRP A 148 -7.31 -3.89 -10.02
N ARG A 149 -6.17 -3.27 -9.79
CA ARG A 149 -5.61 -2.32 -10.76
C ARG A 149 -5.10 -3.08 -11.97
N VAL A 150 -5.59 -2.75 -13.17
CA VAL A 150 -5.22 -3.48 -14.39
C VAL A 150 -4.75 -2.53 -15.48
N GLU A 151 -3.64 -2.87 -16.12
CA GLU A 151 -3.16 -2.24 -17.35
C GLU A 151 -3.11 -3.31 -18.45
N LEU A 152 -3.79 -3.05 -19.58
CA LEU A 152 -3.71 -3.88 -20.79
C LEU A 152 -2.97 -3.10 -21.85
N VAL A 153 -1.84 -3.62 -22.31
CA VAL A 153 -0.96 -2.93 -23.24
C VAL A 153 -0.43 -3.85 -24.32
N ASP A 154 0.05 -3.26 -25.44
CA ASP A 154 0.88 -3.98 -26.40
C ASP A 154 2.30 -4.19 -25.89
N GLY A 155 3.00 -5.16 -26.48
CA GLY A 155 4.39 -5.42 -26.15
C GLY A 155 5.29 -4.20 -26.27
N SER A 156 5.11 -3.41 -27.35
CA SER A 156 5.84 -2.15 -27.58
C SER A 156 5.63 -1.09 -26.52
N ASP A 157 4.47 -1.12 -25.85
CA ASP A 157 4.07 -0.08 -24.90
C ASP A 157 4.31 -0.49 -23.44
N PHE A 158 4.84 -1.70 -23.21
CA PHE A 158 5.07 -2.21 -21.87
C PHE A 158 5.98 -1.31 -21.03
N ALA A 159 7.02 -0.73 -21.62
CA ALA A 159 7.93 0.16 -20.92
C ALA A 159 7.26 1.46 -20.40
N SER A 160 6.09 1.83 -20.95
CA SER A 160 5.31 3.00 -20.53
C SER A 160 4.33 2.71 -19.40
N THR A 161 4.18 1.44 -18.98
CA THR A 161 3.29 1.05 -17.88
C THR A 161 3.84 1.47 -16.52
N SER A 162 2.97 1.43 -15.51
CA SER A 162 3.37 1.64 -14.12
C SER A 162 3.82 0.34 -13.42
N ALA A 163 4.19 -0.69 -14.20
CA ALA A 163 4.71 -1.95 -13.68
C ALA A 163 5.91 -1.74 -12.74
N ASN A 164 5.93 -2.45 -11.64
CA ASN A 164 6.98 -2.38 -10.62
C ASN A 164 7.18 -3.75 -9.94
N HIS A 165 8.07 -3.82 -8.96
CA HIS A 165 8.40 -5.06 -8.25
C HIS A 165 7.22 -5.72 -7.51
N LYS A 166 6.08 -5.02 -7.31
CA LYS A 166 4.85 -5.57 -6.71
C LYS A 166 3.82 -5.99 -7.75
N SER A 167 4.09 -5.78 -9.03
CA SER A 167 3.15 -6.08 -10.11
C SER A 167 3.15 -7.57 -10.44
N ILE A 168 2.01 -8.03 -10.96
CA ILE A 168 1.84 -9.32 -11.63
C ILE A 168 1.85 -9.03 -13.12
N VAL A 169 2.74 -9.64 -13.88
CA VAL A 169 2.86 -9.44 -15.33
C VAL A 169 2.44 -10.72 -16.05
N VAL A 170 1.52 -10.61 -17.00
CA VAL A 170 1.08 -11.72 -17.83
C VAL A 170 1.28 -11.39 -19.30
N VAL A 171 2.14 -12.16 -19.97
CA VAL A 171 2.43 -12.05 -21.41
C VAL A 171 1.48 -12.94 -22.18
N ALA A 172 0.59 -12.35 -22.99
CA ALA A 172 -0.45 -13.02 -23.78
C ALA A 172 -0.47 -12.55 -25.25
N THR A 173 0.70 -12.35 -25.83
CA THR A 173 0.94 -11.74 -27.15
C THR A 173 0.68 -12.65 -28.34
N GLN A 174 0.40 -13.95 -28.11
CA GLN A 174 0.26 -14.98 -29.16
C GLN A 174 1.56 -15.24 -29.99
N GLY A 175 2.74 -14.89 -29.46
CA GLY A 175 4.02 -15.17 -30.10
C GLY A 175 4.70 -14.00 -30.78
N HIS A 176 4.21 -12.79 -30.58
CA HIS A 176 4.80 -11.59 -31.20
C HIS A 176 5.58 -10.79 -30.15
N GLY A 177 6.92 -10.83 -30.25
CA GLY A 177 7.79 -10.01 -29.41
C GLY A 177 7.91 -10.45 -27.95
N ASP A 178 7.65 -11.72 -27.64
CA ASP A 178 7.69 -12.24 -26.25
C ASP A 178 9.06 -12.08 -25.62
N GLU A 179 10.12 -12.34 -26.37
CA GLU A 179 11.48 -12.31 -25.90
C GLU A 179 11.86 -10.94 -25.32
N GLU A 180 11.63 -9.88 -26.07
CA GLU A 180 11.94 -8.49 -25.68
C GLU A 180 11.08 -8.04 -24.48
N VAL A 181 9.80 -8.41 -24.51
CA VAL A 181 8.86 -8.12 -23.42
C VAL A 181 9.29 -8.82 -22.13
N LEU A 182 9.68 -10.08 -22.21
CA LEU A 182 10.13 -10.85 -21.05
C LEU A 182 11.45 -10.33 -20.47
N GLU A 183 12.40 -9.93 -21.30
CA GLU A 183 13.64 -9.29 -20.82
C GLU A 183 13.31 -8.01 -20.03
N THR A 184 12.43 -7.17 -20.58
CA THR A 184 12.01 -5.92 -19.91
C THR A 184 11.27 -6.21 -18.61
N ALA A 185 10.36 -7.19 -18.62
CA ALA A 185 9.60 -7.58 -17.42
C ALA A 185 10.51 -8.15 -16.33
N LEU A 186 11.47 -9.01 -16.69
CA LEU A 186 12.44 -9.56 -15.74
C LEU A 186 13.35 -8.48 -15.13
N ALA A 187 13.66 -7.41 -15.87
CA ALA A 187 14.45 -6.28 -15.35
C ALA A 187 13.71 -5.52 -14.24
N ILE A 188 12.38 -5.41 -14.32
CA ILE A 188 11.53 -4.79 -13.28
C ILE A 188 11.46 -5.67 -12.02
N ASN A 189 11.70 -6.98 -12.16
CA ASN A 189 11.63 -7.98 -11.09
C ASN A 189 10.26 -7.99 -10.36
N PRO A 190 9.13 -8.17 -11.06
CA PRO A 190 7.80 -8.17 -10.46
C PRO A 190 7.58 -9.41 -9.57
N VAL A 191 6.48 -9.40 -8.78
CA VAL A 191 6.12 -10.54 -7.92
C VAL A 191 5.91 -11.83 -8.73
N TYR A 192 5.34 -11.71 -9.93
CA TYR A 192 5.04 -12.84 -10.80
C TYR A 192 5.14 -12.44 -12.26
N ILE A 193 5.69 -13.34 -13.07
CA ILE A 193 5.66 -13.25 -14.53
C ILE A 193 5.09 -14.56 -15.08
N GLY A 194 4.01 -14.48 -15.82
CA GLY A 194 3.40 -15.60 -16.51
C GLY A 194 3.38 -15.42 -18.02
N VAL A 195 3.56 -16.50 -18.77
CA VAL A 195 3.42 -16.51 -20.24
C VAL A 195 2.29 -17.42 -20.63
N VAL A 196 1.37 -16.90 -21.42
CA VAL A 196 0.28 -17.68 -21.98
C VAL A 196 0.73 -18.25 -23.32
N GLY A 197 0.91 -19.56 -23.38
CA GLY A 197 1.38 -20.21 -24.59
C GLY A 197 1.38 -21.73 -24.50
N SER A 198 1.75 -22.39 -25.60
CA SER A 198 1.96 -23.83 -25.61
C SER A 198 3.22 -24.21 -24.82
N LYS A 199 3.28 -25.46 -24.34
CA LYS A 199 4.48 -25.98 -23.66
C LYS A 199 5.75 -25.76 -24.49
N LYS A 200 5.70 -26.06 -25.80
CA LYS A 200 6.82 -25.88 -26.72
C LYS A 200 7.32 -24.44 -26.77
N ARG A 201 6.39 -23.45 -26.74
CA ARG A 201 6.73 -22.03 -26.71
C ARG A 201 7.36 -21.64 -25.38
N GLY A 202 6.83 -22.12 -24.25
CA GLY A 202 7.42 -21.90 -22.94
C GLY A 202 8.86 -22.44 -22.85
N GLU A 203 9.12 -23.65 -23.37
CA GLU A 203 10.45 -24.23 -23.42
C GLU A 203 11.43 -23.40 -24.28
N HIS A 204 10.96 -22.89 -25.42
CA HIS A 204 11.76 -22.00 -26.28
C HIS A 204 12.13 -20.69 -25.56
N LEU A 205 11.17 -20.02 -24.94
CA LEU A 205 11.39 -18.76 -24.21
C LEU A 205 12.33 -18.95 -23.01
N LEU A 206 12.18 -20.06 -22.28
CA LEU A 206 13.09 -20.40 -21.18
C LEU A 206 14.52 -20.65 -21.70
N GLY A 207 14.68 -21.32 -22.85
CA GLY A 207 15.97 -21.50 -23.52
C GLY A 207 16.60 -20.16 -23.87
N TYR A 208 15.86 -19.31 -24.57
CA TYR A 208 16.29 -17.97 -24.94
C TYR A 208 16.77 -17.13 -23.74
N LEU A 209 15.99 -17.08 -22.67
CA LEU A 209 16.34 -16.32 -21.47
C LEU A 209 17.60 -16.87 -20.77
N LYS A 210 17.79 -18.20 -20.76
CA LYS A 210 19.04 -18.82 -20.26
C LYS A 210 20.25 -18.40 -21.08
N ASP A 211 20.13 -18.40 -22.39
CA ASP A 211 21.21 -17.99 -23.31
C ASP A 211 21.57 -16.51 -23.12
N ARG A 212 20.61 -15.69 -22.65
CA ARG A 212 20.80 -14.27 -22.27
C ARG A 212 21.36 -14.09 -20.85
N GLY A 213 21.62 -15.20 -20.11
CA GLY A 213 22.27 -15.14 -18.80
C GLY A 213 21.31 -15.00 -17.63
N PHE A 214 20.00 -15.17 -17.82
CA PHE A 214 19.06 -15.22 -16.70
C PHE A 214 19.20 -16.52 -15.93
N THR A 215 19.36 -16.41 -14.60
CA THR A 215 19.55 -17.57 -13.73
C THR A 215 18.26 -18.37 -13.54
N GLN A 216 18.40 -19.68 -13.28
CA GLN A 216 17.27 -20.58 -13.01
C GLN A 216 16.37 -20.06 -11.88
N GLU A 217 16.96 -19.46 -10.86
CA GLU A 217 16.23 -18.89 -9.71
C GLU A 217 15.28 -17.73 -10.11
N LYS A 218 15.72 -16.89 -11.06
CA LYS A 218 14.87 -15.83 -11.62
C LYS A 218 13.76 -16.32 -12.53
N LEU A 219 13.93 -17.50 -13.13
CA LEU A 219 12.99 -18.10 -14.09
C LEU A 219 11.96 -19.02 -13.43
N GLN A 220 12.04 -19.27 -12.12
CA GLN A 220 11.11 -20.10 -11.36
C GLN A 220 10.08 -19.31 -10.55
N ARG A 221 9.96 -18.01 -10.79
CA ARG A 221 9.01 -17.12 -10.12
C ARG A 221 7.68 -17.01 -10.84
#